data_6db327479dddeb82a05979cc7b3b88d5
#
_entry.id   6db327479dddeb82a05979cc7b3b88d5
#
_cell.length_a   1.000
_cell.length_b   1.000
_cell.length_c   1.000
_cell.angle_alpha   90.00
_cell.angle_beta   90.00
_cell.angle_gamma   90.00
#
_symmetry.space_group_name_H-M   'P 1'
#
loop_
_entity.id
_entity.type
_entity.pdbx_description
1 polymer ?
#
loop_
_entity_poly.entity_id
_entity_poly.type
_entity_poly.pdbx_seq_one_letter_code
_entity_poly.pdbx_strand_id
1 'polypeptide(L)'
;MSKKYIILGTMLVLLSTSGCSYIPTENTSYGVFYNDTDLSNTPKGELQDRIQELNSKIPQQTISIDMGNNKKQQATYHDLGIQVDTEAVVKAISTYGYEDDWWTLLSHRFNALYYGQHFQPQYKLDEVKSKTYLTELAKSIDTPGHDAYLTIDNGQVVFHPAKEGKRIDIDATLQNLKDQLQSGESITSLSMVFTTKNTIKVTDSDLKPLNTVLASFSTDFDPNNESRTHNIQLASDKINGTLIKPGAVFSFNDVVGERTAEAGYDDAPVMIDGKLVPGIGGGICQVSSTIFNTALLSGMNIVERTPHFEPVGYIQAGRDATVAWGYLDFKFRNPYQQSIYILSVMNHGTLTIYIIGTAQDKPKNVSISVGDRSEIPNKTITRVDPSLKEKEVQEGHVGLTMNTYRTITYGNWVTQTDSFESVYDPVDTIITMPSEGSTKKSDKKKP
;
A
#
# COMPACT_ATOMS: atom_id res chain seq x y z
N MET A 1 -39.50 32.32 59.68
CA MET A 1 -40.29 32.66 58.48
C MET A 1 -40.77 34.11 58.51
N SER A 2 -39.99 35.12 58.25
CA SER A 2 -40.67 36.40 58.03
C SER A 2 -39.80 37.58 57.52
N LYS A 3 -38.47 37.52 57.69
CA LYS A 3 -37.63 38.62 57.19
C LYS A 3 -37.19 38.57 55.74
N LYS A 4 -37.11 37.36 55.13
CA LYS A 4 -36.72 37.20 53.73
C LYS A 4 -37.85 37.59 52.76
N TYR A 5 -39.10 37.40 53.11
CA TYR A 5 -40.24 37.72 52.24
C TYR A 5 -40.59 39.22 52.27
N ILE A 6 -40.26 39.95 53.37
CA ILE A 6 -40.49 41.37 53.46
C ILE A 6 -39.51 42.17 52.62
N ILE A 7 -38.25 41.73 52.50
CA ILE A 7 -37.24 42.34 51.62
C ILE A 7 -37.58 42.10 50.14
N LEU A 8 -38.07 40.94 49.75
CA LEU A 8 -38.52 40.68 48.40
C LEU A 8 -39.76 41.52 48.03
N GLY A 9 -40.73 41.65 48.94
CA GLY A 9 -41.93 42.44 48.72
C GLY A 9 -41.67 43.99 48.64
N THR A 10 -40.75 44.51 49.42
CA THR A 10 -40.37 45.93 49.38
C THR A 10 -39.49 46.24 48.13
N MET A 11 -38.71 45.36 47.66
CA MET A 11 -37.94 45.54 46.44
C MET A 11 -38.79 45.45 45.17
N LEU A 12 -39.84 44.62 45.18
CA LEU A 12 -40.84 44.60 44.08
C LEU A 12 -41.65 45.90 44.01
N VAL A 13 -42.00 46.51 45.15
CA VAL A 13 -42.75 47.76 45.22
C VAL A 13 -41.90 49.01 44.85
N LEU A 14 -40.63 49.00 45.18
CA LEU A 14 -39.68 50.03 44.73
C LEU A 14 -39.34 49.97 43.25
N LEU A 15 -39.40 48.79 42.61
CA LEU A 15 -39.24 48.63 41.17
C LEU A 15 -40.50 49.03 40.40
N SER A 16 -41.68 49.08 41.05
CA SER A 16 -42.94 49.41 40.37
C SER A 16 -43.28 50.89 40.42
N THR A 17 -42.64 51.72 41.27
CA THR A 17 -42.97 53.14 41.44
C THR A 17 -41.93 54.11 40.88
N SER A 18 -40.76 53.64 40.48
CA SER A 18 -39.75 54.44 39.78
C SER A 18 -39.46 53.93 38.42
N GLY A 19 -40.34 54.18 37.47
CA GLY A 19 -40.01 54.15 36.06
C GLY A 19 -39.86 52.81 35.47
N CYS A 20 -40.96 52.28 35.00
CA CYS A 20 -40.98 51.44 33.77
C CYS A 20 -40.47 52.25 32.56
N SER A 21 -39.39 53.00 32.74
CA SER A 21 -38.84 53.83 31.69
C SER A 21 -37.39 53.52 31.46
N TYR A 22 -37.21 52.85 30.31
CA TYR A 22 -35.95 52.77 29.64
C TYR A 22 -34.92 51.78 30.25
N ILE A 23 -35.15 50.54 30.05
CA ILE A 23 -34.04 49.60 30.08
C ILE A 23 -33.28 49.82 28.76
N PRO A 24 -32.03 50.31 28.78
CA PRO A 24 -31.29 50.50 27.53
C PRO A 24 -31.09 49.13 26.87
N THR A 25 -31.77 48.90 25.79
CA THR A 25 -31.63 47.65 25.00
C THR A 25 -30.30 47.61 24.23
N GLU A 26 -29.59 48.73 24.22
CA GLU A 26 -28.36 48.95 23.47
C GLU A 26 -27.09 48.50 24.22
N ASN A 27 -27.15 48.25 25.51
CA ASN A 27 -26.02 47.85 26.35
C ASN A 27 -26.24 46.44 26.91
N THR A 28 -25.16 45.79 27.41
CA THR A 28 -25.21 44.53 28.15
C THR A 28 -25.85 44.75 29.55
N SER A 29 -26.37 43.69 30.15
CA SER A 29 -26.89 43.72 31.51
C SER A 29 -25.79 43.98 32.55
N TYR A 30 -26.17 44.59 33.68
CA TYR A 30 -25.26 44.73 34.82
C TYR A 30 -24.93 43.34 35.44
N GLY A 31 -23.68 43.18 35.93
CA GLY A 31 -23.21 41.94 36.55
C GLY A 31 -22.84 40.82 35.55
N VAL A 32 -22.61 41.19 34.30
CA VAL A 32 -22.17 40.26 33.26
C VAL A 32 -20.65 40.33 33.11
N PHE A 33 -20.00 39.18 33.17
CA PHE A 33 -18.55 39.02 33.05
C PHE A 33 -18.21 38.08 31.91
N TYR A 34 -17.11 38.36 31.22
CA TYR A 34 -16.50 37.45 30.29
C TYR A 34 -15.12 37.08 30.81
N ASN A 35 -14.92 35.78 31.08
CA ASN A 35 -13.86 35.32 32.00
C ASN A 35 -13.97 36.11 33.31
N ASP A 36 -12.93 36.85 33.70
CA ASP A 36 -12.90 37.71 34.91
C ASP A 36 -13.06 39.20 34.58
N THR A 37 -13.36 39.55 33.33
CA THR A 37 -13.52 40.94 32.90
C THR A 37 -14.98 41.37 32.99
N ASP A 38 -15.24 42.45 33.72
CA ASP A 38 -16.57 43.06 33.82
C ASP A 38 -16.97 43.72 32.49
N LEU A 39 -18.06 43.21 31.92
CA LEU A 39 -18.69 43.76 30.71
C LEU A 39 -20.05 44.37 30.98
N SER A 40 -20.33 44.76 32.25
CA SER A 40 -21.57 45.41 32.63
C SER A 40 -21.77 46.73 31.87
N ASN A 41 -22.98 46.96 31.39
CA ASN A 41 -23.35 48.18 30.70
C ASN A 41 -22.46 48.57 29.51
N THR A 42 -21.88 47.58 28.84
CA THR A 42 -21.07 47.76 27.63
C THR A 42 -22.01 47.95 26.42
N PRO A 43 -21.78 48.93 25.53
CA PRO A 43 -22.57 49.07 24.31
C PRO A 43 -22.47 47.81 23.46
N LYS A 44 -23.61 47.29 23.03
CA LYS A 44 -23.62 46.00 22.21
C LYS A 44 -22.86 46.14 20.91
N GLY A 45 -22.80 47.35 20.34
CA GLY A 45 -22.02 47.64 19.13
C GLY A 45 -20.50 47.53 19.34
N GLU A 46 -19.99 47.67 20.56
CA GLU A 46 -18.56 47.57 20.90
C GLU A 46 -18.19 46.20 21.45
N LEU A 47 -19.18 45.37 21.75
CA LEU A 47 -18.98 44.09 22.44
C LEU A 47 -18.12 43.12 21.63
N GLN A 48 -18.30 43.11 20.31
CA GLN A 48 -17.53 42.24 19.43
C GLN A 48 -16.03 42.54 19.46
N ASP A 49 -15.67 43.82 19.33
CA ASP A 49 -14.26 44.23 19.32
C ASP A 49 -13.63 43.96 20.69
N ARG A 50 -14.37 44.20 21.77
CA ARG A 50 -13.89 43.96 23.13
C ARG A 50 -13.68 42.50 23.45
N ILE A 51 -14.59 41.61 23.01
CA ILE A 51 -14.43 40.18 23.12
C ILE A 51 -13.24 39.69 22.25
N GLN A 52 -13.08 40.25 21.06
CA GLN A 52 -11.96 39.90 20.19
C GLN A 52 -10.61 40.30 20.79
N GLU A 53 -10.52 41.46 21.40
CA GLU A 53 -9.33 41.92 22.13
C GLU A 53 -9.00 40.99 23.30
N LEU A 54 -9.98 40.64 24.13
CA LEU A 54 -9.81 39.73 25.27
C LEU A 54 -9.35 38.35 24.84
N ASN A 55 -9.75 37.93 23.66
CA ASN A 55 -9.39 36.61 23.10
C ASN A 55 -8.08 36.63 22.27
N SER A 56 -7.43 37.77 22.11
CA SER A 56 -6.27 37.96 21.23
C SER A 56 -5.11 36.97 21.50
N LYS A 57 -4.96 36.53 22.74
CA LYS A 57 -3.91 35.57 23.17
C LYS A 57 -4.30 34.10 23.09
N ILE A 58 -5.59 33.79 22.94
CA ILE A 58 -6.08 32.40 22.92
C ILE A 58 -5.47 31.58 21.78
N PRO A 59 -5.32 32.09 20.54
CA PRO A 59 -4.71 31.33 19.46
C PRO A 59 -3.27 30.85 19.74
N GLN A 60 -2.57 31.51 20.68
CA GLN A 60 -1.19 31.18 21.07
C GLN A 60 -1.13 30.24 22.27
N GLN A 61 -2.25 29.85 22.87
CA GLN A 61 -2.28 28.85 23.91
C GLN A 61 -1.79 27.51 23.36
N THR A 62 -1.01 26.81 24.18
CA THR A 62 -0.39 25.56 23.77
C THR A 62 -1.13 24.35 24.34
N ILE A 63 -1.21 23.32 23.53
CA ILE A 63 -1.73 22.00 23.88
C ILE A 63 -0.58 21.00 23.80
N SER A 64 -0.46 20.15 24.80
CA SER A 64 0.47 19.03 24.78
C SER A 64 -0.20 17.84 24.08
N ILE A 65 0.26 17.50 22.88
CA ILE A 65 -0.21 16.35 22.13
C ILE A 65 0.58 15.11 22.58
N ASP A 66 -0.15 14.15 23.15
CA ASP A 66 0.43 12.85 23.50
C ASP A 66 0.47 11.93 22.27
N MET A 67 1.68 11.68 21.77
CA MET A 67 1.94 10.85 20.59
C MET A 67 2.17 9.37 20.95
N GLY A 68 1.92 8.98 22.20
CA GLY A 68 2.24 7.65 22.72
C GLY A 68 3.74 7.43 22.94
N ASN A 69 4.08 6.29 23.58
CA ASN A 69 5.47 5.93 23.91
C ASN A 69 6.24 7.04 24.67
N ASN A 70 5.55 7.78 25.55
CA ASN A 70 6.09 8.91 26.32
C ASN A 70 6.60 10.10 25.45
N LYS A 71 6.24 10.15 24.19
CA LYS A 71 6.54 11.28 23.31
C LYS A 71 5.41 12.29 23.35
N LYS A 72 5.76 13.56 23.57
CA LYS A 72 4.81 14.68 23.57
C LYS A 72 5.32 15.75 22.60
N GLN A 73 4.37 16.40 21.93
CA GLN A 73 4.63 17.57 21.08
C GLN A 73 3.74 18.71 21.51
N GLN A 74 4.27 19.93 21.48
CA GLN A 74 3.47 21.14 21.70
C GLN A 74 2.90 21.62 20.37
N ALA A 75 1.63 22.00 20.40
CA ALA A 75 0.95 22.67 19.30
C ALA A 75 0.17 23.87 19.87
N THR A 76 -0.04 24.90 19.07
CA THR A 76 -0.90 26.01 19.47
C THR A 76 -2.37 25.72 19.09
N TYR A 77 -3.29 26.44 19.73
CA TYR A 77 -4.70 26.44 19.31
C TYR A 77 -4.84 26.81 17.84
N HIS A 78 -4.05 27.80 17.39
CA HIS A 78 -4.02 28.18 15.99
C HIS A 78 -3.61 27.03 15.09
N ASP A 79 -2.57 26.27 15.44
CA ASP A 79 -2.08 25.13 14.61
C ASP A 79 -3.16 24.06 14.45
N LEU A 80 -3.90 23.80 15.53
CA LEU A 80 -5.01 22.84 15.57
C LEU A 80 -6.33 23.39 15.04
N GLY A 81 -6.37 24.64 14.51
CA GLY A 81 -7.59 25.22 13.99
C GLY A 81 -8.64 25.55 15.03
N ILE A 82 -8.27 25.62 16.33
CA ILE A 82 -9.18 26.00 17.42
C ILE A 82 -9.32 27.51 17.44
N GLN A 83 -10.55 27.99 17.38
CA GLN A 83 -10.89 29.40 17.35
C GLN A 83 -12.00 29.68 18.37
N VAL A 84 -12.01 30.90 18.95
CA VAL A 84 -13.16 31.33 19.72
C VAL A 84 -14.30 31.67 18.77
N ASP A 85 -15.49 31.15 19.06
CA ASP A 85 -16.71 31.58 18.40
C ASP A 85 -17.20 32.91 18.98
N THR A 86 -16.56 33.98 18.52
CA THR A 86 -16.88 35.35 19.00
C THR A 86 -18.34 35.71 18.79
N GLU A 87 -18.95 35.25 17.68
CA GLU A 87 -20.37 35.54 17.40
C GLU A 87 -21.29 34.87 18.41
N ALA A 88 -21.04 33.60 18.74
CA ALA A 88 -21.82 32.86 19.73
C ALA A 88 -21.67 33.49 21.12
N VAL A 89 -20.46 33.90 21.53
CA VAL A 89 -20.18 34.57 22.78
C VAL A 89 -20.87 35.93 22.83
N VAL A 90 -20.72 36.75 21.79
CA VAL A 90 -21.39 38.07 21.69
C VAL A 90 -22.91 37.93 21.77
N LYS A 91 -23.46 36.95 21.04
CA LYS A 91 -24.90 36.66 21.09
C LYS A 91 -25.36 36.28 22.51
N ALA A 92 -24.65 35.35 23.15
CA ALA A 92 -24.99 34.88 24.49
C ALA A 92 -24.98 36.03 25.50
N ILE A 93 -23.95 36.90 25.48
CA ILE A 93 -23.83 38.07 26.39
C ILE A 93 -24.87 39.15 26.07
N SER A 94 -25.08 39.45 24.77
CA SER A 94 -25.97 40.53 24.35
C SER A 94 -27.45 40.22 24.55
N THR A 95 -27.83 38.94 24.60
CA THR A 95 -29.23 38.53 24.82
C THR A 95 -29.53 38.25 26.29
N TYR A 96 -28.52 38.04 27.12
CA TYR A 96 -28.72 37.71 28.53
C TYR A 96 -29.33 38.90 29.30
N GLY A 97 -30.48 38.64 29.98
CA GLY A 97 -31.27 39.66 30.67
C GLY A 97 -32.10 40.52 29.73
N TYR A 98 -32.34 40.08 28.49
CA TYR A 98 -33.21 40.70 27.47
C TYR A 98 -34.16 39.69 26.84
N GLU A 99 -34.48 38.61 27.55
CA GLU A 99 -35.39 37.58 27.10
C GLU A 99 -36.83 38.11 26.99
N ASP A 100 -37.62 37.55 26.08
CA ASP A 100 -39.02 37.91 25.85
C ASP A 100 -39.91 37.54 27.05
N ASP A 101 -39.55 36.47 27.80
CA ASP A 101 -40.24 36.09 29.02
C ASP A 101 -39.79 36.94 30.20
N TRP A 102 -40.73 37.71 30.77
CA TRP A 102 -40.42 38.64 31.82
C TRP A 102 -39.92 37.99 33.13
N TRP A 103 -40.33 36.78 33.45
CA TRP A 103 -39.81 36.06 34.62
C TRP A 103 -38.35 35.66 34.44
N THR A 104 -38.01 35.17 33.29
CA THR A 104 -36.62 34.83 32.90
C THR A 104 -35.76 36.06 32.86
N LEU A 105 -36.24 37.15 32.27
CA LEU A 105 -35.56 38.45 32.26
C LEU A 105 -35.26 38.97 33.68
N LEU A 106 -36.26 38.99 34.56
CA LEU A 106 -36.06 39.45 35.94
C LEU A 106 -35.13 38.54 36.72
N SER A 107 -35.27 37.23 36.55
CA SER A 107 -34.41 36.24 37.21
C SER A 107 -32.96 36.37 36.77
N HIS A 108 -32.72 36.47 35.46
CA HIS A 108 -31.38 36.64 34.94
C HIS A 108 -30.72 37.95 35.38
N ARG A 109 -31.43 39.06 35.32
CA ARG A 109 -30.91 40.37 35.81
C ARG A 109 -30.62 40.36 37.29
N PHE A 110 -31.51 39.78 38.08
CA PHE A 110 -31.30 39.65 39.53
C PHE A 110 -30.08 38.76 39.83
N ASN A 111 -29.97 37.62 39.16
CA ASN A 111 -28.84 36.71 39.35
C ASN A 111 -27.51 37.35 38.92
N ALA A 112 -27.49 38.03 37.77
CA ALA A 112 -26.31 38.74 37.31
C ALA A 112 -25.87 39.82 38.32
N LEU A 113 -26.80 40.62 38.77
CA LEU A 113 -26.50 41.72 39.70
C LEU A 113 -25.99 41.24 41.05
N TYR A 114 -26.55 40.15 41.61
CA TYR A 114 -26.23 39.66 42.96
C TYR A 114 -25.12 38.64 43.01
N TYR A 115 -24.98 37.80 41.97
CA TYR A 115 -24.04 36.69 41.98
C TYR A 115 -22.98 36.80 40.86
N GLY A 116 -23.19 37.69 39.89
CA GLY A 116 -22.40 37.75 38.68
C GLY A 116 -22.78 36.64 37.70
N GLN A 117 -22.88 36.97 36.44
CA GLN A 117 -23.02 35.99 35.37
C GLN A 117 -21.73 35.94 34.59
N HIS A 118 -21.02 34.84 34.71
CA HIS A 118 -19.74 34.63 34.03
C HIS A 118 -19.95 33.82 32.75
N PHE A 119 -19.51 34.37 31.63
CA PHE A 119 -19.44 33.71 30.34
C PHE A 119 -18.02 33.24 30.09
N GLN A 120 -17.88 32.03 29.53
CA GLN A 120 -16.62 31.47 29.15
C GLN A 120 -16.45 31.48 27.62
N PRO A 121 -15.23 31.42 27.09
CA PRO A 121 -15.00 31.26 25.66
C PRO A 121 -15.75 30.04 25.11
N GLN A 122 -16.49 30.23 24.02
CA GLN A 122 -17.04 29.15 23.24
C GLN A 122 -16.09 28.88 22.07
N TYR A 123 -15.76 27.64 21.85
CA TYR A 123 -14.80 27.29 20.83
C TYR A 123 -15.47 26.68 19.61
N LYS A 124 -14.95 27.01 18.44
CA LYS A 124 -15.24 26.30 17.17
C LYS A 124 -13.97 25.75 16.57
N LEU A 125 -14.10 24.68 15.78
CA LEU A 125 -13.00 24.00 15.18
C LEU A 125 -13.02 24.16 13.66
N ASP A 126 -11.91 24.60 13.10
CA ASP A 126 -11.63 24.47 11.68
C ASP A 126 -11.13 23.05 11.42
N GLU A 127 -12.07 22.15 11.06
CA GLU A 127 -11.80 20.73 10.85
C GLU A 127 -10.78 20.48 9.73
N VAL A 128 -10.79 21.29 8.68
CA VAL A 128 -9.86 21.14 7.55
C VAL A 128 -8.43 21.41 8.02
N LYS A 129 -8.24 22.49 8.77
CA LYS A 129 -6.94 22.86 9.33
C LYS A 129 -6.45 21.82 10.35
N SER A 130 -7.32 21.36 11.25
CA SER A 130 -7.02 20.32 12.24
C SER A 130 -6.60 19.02 11.55
N LYS A 131 -7.37 18.59 10.56
CA LYS A 131 -7.09 17.37 9.80
C LYS A 131 -5.77 17.45 9.04
N THR A 132 -5.48 18.61 8.46
CA THR A 132 -4.20 18.87 7.78
C THR A 132 -3.03 18.75 8.75
N TYR A 133 -3.11 19.42 9.90
CA TYR A 133 -2.08 19.37 10.93
C TYR A 133 -1.84 17.94 11.44
N LEU A 134 -2.92 17.23 11.80
CA LEU A 134 -2.84 15.85 12.28
C LEU A 134 -2.28 14.90 11.21
N THR A 135 -2.58 15.14 9.93
CA THR A 135 -2.05 14.35 8.81
C THR A 135 -0.54 14.56 8.65
N GLU A 136 -0.05 15.78 8.75
CA GLU A 136 1.39 16.05 8.71
C GLU A 136 2.10 15.42 9.92
N LEU A 137 1.50 15.53 11.09
CA LEU A 137 2.04 14.93 12.30
C LEU A 137 2.09 13.40 12.21
N ALA A 138 1.07 12.78 11.60
CA ALA A 138 1.01 11.35 11.35
C ALA A 138 2.21 10.82 10.56
N LYS A 139 2.70 11.57 9.56
CA LYS A 139 3.88 11.19 8.77
C LYS A 139 5.13 10.93 9.60
N SER A 140 5.25 11.60 10.74
CA SER A 140 6.40 11.45 11.65
C SER A 140 6.25 10.34 12.68
N ILE A 141 5.03 9.80 12.85
CA ILE A 141 4.68 8.87 13.93
C ILE A 141 4.27 7.52 13.38
N ASP A 142 3.58 7.52 12.23
CA ASP A 142 3.12 6.29 11.61
C ASP A 142 4.32 5.40 11.28
N THR A 143 4.26 4.18 11.75
CA THR A 143 5.25 3.15 11.44
C THR A 143 4.58 2.05 10.64
N PRO A 144 5.05 1.75 9.41
CA PRO A 144 4.51 0.63 8.66
C PRO A 144 4.76 -0.68 9.40
N GLY A 145 3.75 -1.53 9.42
CA GLY A 145 3.92 -2.92 9.81
C GLY A 145 4.48 -3.74 8.66
N HIS A 146 5.08 -4.86 8.97
CA HIS A 146 5.51 -5.84 7.98
C HIS A 146 5.24 -7.25 8.48
N ASP A 147 4.98 -8.15 7.55
CA ASP A 147 4.89 -9.57 7.80
C ASP A 147 6.22 -10.12 8.35
N ALA A 148 6.18 -11.26 9.01
CA ALA A 148 7.39 -12.03 9.25
C ALA A 148 8.00 -12.41 7.90
N TYR A 149 9.33 -12.41 7.81
CA TYR A 149 10.02 -12.80 6.58
C TYR A 149 11.33 -13.52 6.87
N LEU A 150 11.82 -14.22 5.85
CA LEU A 150 13.10 -14.93 5.90
C LEU A 150 14.09 -14.27 4.95
N THR A 151 15.36 -14.32 5.31
CA THR A 151 16.49 -13.97 4.45
C THR A 151 17.54 -15.09 4.47
N ILE A 152 18.50 -15.02 3.55
CA ILE A 152 19.68 -15.88 3.58
C ILE A 152 20.88 -15.00 3.91
N ASP A 153 21.62 -15.37 4.96
CA ASP A 153 22.90 -14.79 5.31
C ASP A 153 23.94 -15.90 5.46
N ASN A 154 25.06 -15.77 4.73
CA ASN A 154 26.12 -16.78 4.70
C ASN A 154 25.61 -18.24 4.48
N GLY A 155 24.58 -18.38 3.64
CA GLY A 155 23.97 -19.68 3.33
C GLY A 155 23.00 -20.23 4.39
N GLN A 156 22.76 -19.46 5.46
CA GLN A 156 21.82 -19.85 6.53
C GLN A 156 20.54 -19.04 6.45
N VAL A 157 19.42 -19.67 6.80
CA VAL A 157 18.11 -19.01 6.90
C VAL A 157 18.08 -18.14 8.17
N VAL A 158 17.78 -16.87 7.99
CA VAL A 158 17.62 -15.89 9.07
C VAL A 158 16.16 -15.48 9.15
N PHE A 159 15.56 -15.65 10.33
CA PHE A 159 14.18 -15.28 10.61
C PHE A 159 14.08 -13.83 11.10
N HIS A 160 13.16 -13.08 10.53
CA HIS A 160 12.79 -11.73 10.96
C HIS A 160 11.34 -11.73 11.42
N PRO A 161 11.06 -11.31 12.68
CA PRO A 161 9.70 -11.33 13.21
C PRO A 161 8.79 -10.31 12.53
N ALA A 162 7.50 -10.60 12.50
CA ALA A 162 6.49 -9.65 12.09
C ALA A 162 6.45 -8.44 13.05
N LYS A 163 6.14 -7.29 12.50
CA LYS A 163 5.98 -6.06 13.29
C LYS A 163 4.64 -5.42 12.97
N GLU A 164 3.85 -5.19 13.99
CA GLU A 164 2.60 -4.46 13.84
C GLU A 164 2.87 -3.00 13.45
N GLY A 165 2.12 -2.53 12.48
CA GLY A 165 2.10 -1.12 12.11
C GLY A 165 1.31 -0.32 13.14
N LYS A 166 1.73 0.90 13.40
CA LYS A 166 1.03 1.86 14.23
C LYS A 166 0.66 3.06 13.38
N ARG A 167 -0.61 3.39 13.31
CA ARG A 167 -1.11 4.55 12.57
C ARG A 167 -2.02 5.38 13.45
N ILE A 168 -2.01 6.70 13.25
CA ILE A 168 -2.94 7.59 13.89
C ILE A 168 -4.31 7.44 13.22
N ASP A 169 -5.34 7.27 14.02
CA ASP A 169 -6.72 7.44 13.61
C ASP A 169 -7.06 8.92 13.70
N ILE A 170 -6.92 9.62 12.56
CA ILE A 170 -7.11 11.05 12.48
C ILE A 170 -8.56 11.43 12.79
N ASP A 171 -9.53 10.66 12.29
CA ASP A 171 -10.95 10.97 12.49
C ASP A 171 -11.36 10.75 13.96
N ALA A 172 -10.91 9.68 14.59
CA ALA A 172 -11.14 9.44 16.02
C ALA A 172 -10.41 10.49 16.91
N THR A 173 -9.19 10.91 16.53
CA THR A 173 -8.44 11.94 17.25
C THR A 173 -9.14 13.29 17.11
N LEU A 174 -9.67 13.62 15.93
CA LEU A 174 -10.45 14.84 15.69
C LEU A 174 -11.76 14.83 16.50
N GLN A 175 -12.42 13.69 16.58
CA GLN A 175 -13.62 13.55 17.40
C GLN A 175 -13.32 13.77 18.90
N ASN A 176 -12.23 13.18 19.40
CA ASN A 176 -11.77 13.43 20.78
C ASN A 176 -11.50 14.93 21.04
N LEU A 177 -10.90 15.64 20.08
CA LEU A 177 -10.69 17.09 20.19
C LEU A 177 -12.02 17.85 20.24
N LYS A 178 -13.00 17.48 19.40
CA LYS A 178 -14.35 18.10 19.40
C LYS A 178 -15.07 17.88 20.73
N ASP A 179 -15.02 16.66 21.25
CA ASP A 179 -15.69 16.33 22.52
C ASP A 179 -15.09 17.15 23.68
N GLN A 180 -13.77 17.33 23.69
CA GLN A 180 -13.11 18.17 24.68
C GLN A 180 -13.49 19.66 24.53
N LEU A 181 -13.60 20.19 23.31
CA LEU A 181 -14.02 21.57 23.06
C LEU A 181 -15.46 21.83 23.52
N GLN A 182 -16.35 20.85 23.42
CA GLN A 182 -17.73 20.94 23.84
C GLN A 182 -17.90 21.03 25.38
N SER A 183 -16.91 20.57 26.17
CA SER A 183 -16.94 20.69 27.62
C SER A 183 -16.83 22.11 28.10
N GLY A 184 -16.41 23.05 27.26
CA GLY A 184 -16.23 24.49 27.59
C GLY A 184 -14.98 24.78 28.42
N GLU A 185 -14.18 23.78 28.75
CA GLU A 185 -12.92 23.94 29.47
C GLU A 185 -11.75 24.19 28.53
N SER A 186 -10.72 24.87 29.03
CA SER A 186 -9.47 25.02 28.26
C SER A 186 -8.77 23.70 28.08
N ILE A 187 -8.49 23.34 26.84
CA ILE A 187 -7.79 22.10 26.51
C ILE A 187 -6.29 22.29 26.70
N THR A 188 -5.69 21.52 27.60
CA THR A 188 -4.24 21.54 27.85
C THR A 188 -3.52 20.35 27.28
N SER A 189 -4.24 19.27 26.95
CA SER A 189 -3.69 18.05 26.38
C SER A 189 -4.66 17.39 25.40
N LEU A 190 -4.11 16.82 24.35
CA LEU A 190 -4.82 16.00 23.38
C LEU A 190 -4.11 14.67 23.28
N SER A 191 -4.81 13.58 23.58
CA SER A 191 -4.32 12.21 23.36
C SER A 191 -4.67 11.76 21.96
N MET A 192 -3.67 11.32 21.19
CA MET A 192 -3.89 10.74 19.88
C MET A 192 -4.52 9.35 20.02
N VAL A 193 -5.47 9.08 19.16
CA VAL A 193 -6.04 7.73 19.00
C VAL A 193 -5.23 6.99 17.96
N PHE A 194 -4.81 5.76 18.31
CA PHE A 194 -4.07 4.91 17.39
C PHE A 194 -4.93 3.76 16.94
N THR A 195 -4.82 3.41 15.68
CA THR A 195 -5.36 2.20 15.13
C THR A 195 -4.23 1.25 14.75
N THR A 196 -4.32 0.02 15.19
CA THR A 196 -3.49 -1.07 14.70
C THR A 196 -4.20 -1.68 13.51
N LYS A 197 -3.87 -1.24 12.32
CA LYS A 197 -4.34 -1.93 11.13
C LYS A 197 -3.50 -3.18 10.97
N ASN A 198 -3.90 -4.25 11.65
CA ASN A 198 -3.26 -5.55 11.55
C ASN A 198 -3.47 -6.09 10.14
N THR A 199 -2.48 -5.90 9.29
CA THR A 199 -2.42 -6.52 7.97
C THR A 199 -1.35 -7.62 7.91
N ILE A 200 -0.92 -8.15 9.07
CA ILE A 200 0.03 -9.26 9.12
C ILE A 200 -0.65 -10.48 8.50
N LYS A 201 -0.16 -10.89 7.34
CA LYS A 201 -0.62 -12.07 6.60
C LYS A 201 0.26 -13.29 6.91
N VAL A 202 1.55 -13.06 7.13
CA VAL A 202 2.54 -14.08 7.48
C VAL A 202 3.03 -13.80 8.90
N THR A 203 2.72 -14.72 9.80
CA THR A 203 3.03 -14.58 11.23
C THR A 203 4.36 -15.24 11.60
N ASP A 204 4.87 -14.91 12.78
CA ASP A 204 6.04 -15.57 13.36
C ASP A 204 5.87 -17.09 13.44
N SER A 205 4.68 -17.56 13.81
CA SER A 205 4.38 -19.00 13.94
C SER A 205 4.41 -19.71 12.58
N ASP A 206 4.14 -19.02 11.49
CA ASP A 206 4.21 -19.59 10.14
C ASP A 206 5.65 -19.83 9.69
N LEU A 207 6.61 -18.97 10.10
CA LEU A 207 7.97 -18.99 9.58
C LEU A 207 9.02 -19.56 10.54
N LYS A 208 8.85 -19.49 11.87
CA LYS A 208 9.82 -20.03 12.82
C LYS A 208 10.23 -21.48 12.59
N PRO A 209 9.35 -22.39 12.12
CA PRO A 209 9.75 -23.76 11.81
C PRO A 209 10.64 -23.89 10.56
N LEU A 210 10.60 -22.89 9.67
CA LEU A 210 11.25 -22.91 8.36
C LEU A 210 12.70 -22.42 8.47
N ASN A 211 13.63 -23.33 8.60
CA ASN A 211 15.03 -23.03 8.90
C ASN A 211 16.04 -23.67 7.93
N THR A 212 15.55 -24.28 6.85
CA THR A 212 16.39 -25.07 5.93
C THR A 212 16.09 -24.68 4.49
N VAL A 213 17.13 -24.36 3.72
CA VAL A 213 17.03 -24.27 2.26
C VAL A 213 16.83 -25.66 1.71
N LEU A 214 15.65 -25.95 1.16
CA LEU A 214 15.36 -27.21 0.47
C LEU A 214 16.14 -27.28 -0.84
N ALA A 215 16.05 -26.21 -1.63
CA ALA A 215 16.83 -26.03 -2.86
C ALA A 215 16.89 -24.54 -3.23
N SER A 216 17.83 -24.24 -4.13
CA SER A 216 17.91 -22.96 -4.84
C SER A 216 18.30 -23.19 -6.30
N PHE A 217 17.93 -22.25 -7.14
CA PHE A 217 18.34 -22.22 -8.54
C PHE A 217 18.54 -20.78 -9.00
N SER A 218 19.52 -20.56 -9.89
CA SER A 218 19.85 -19.24 -10.39
C SER A 218 19.86 -19.21 -11.91
N THR A 219 19.48 -18.08 -12.47
CA THR A 219 19.64 -17.75 -13.90
C THR A 219 20.21 -16.35 -14.05
N ASP A 220 21.06 -16.18 -15.08
CA ASP A 220 21.70 -14.91 -15.37
C ASP A 220 20.97 -14.14 -16.48
N PHE A 221 21.07 -12.81 -16.43
CA PHE A 221 20.53 -11.91 -17.43
C PHE A 221 21.44 -10.68 -17.57
N ASP A 222 21.33 -9.97 -18.70
CA ASP A 222 22.07 -8.73 -18.91
C ASP A 222 21.44 -7.57 -18.10
N PRO A 223 22.11 -7.06 -17.06
CA PRO A 223 21.58 -5.97 -16.24
C PRO A 223 21.54 -4.63 -16.97
N ASN A 224 22.21 -4.48 -18.13
CA ASN A 224 22.17 -3.26 -18.92
C ASN A 224 20.88 -3.13 -19.73
N ASN A 225 20.12 -4.19 -19.90
CA ASN A 225 18.76 -4.10 -20.45
C ASN A 225 17.79 -3.68 -19.34
N GLU A 226 17.69 -2.37 -19.13
CA GLU A 226 16.98 -1.77 -17.98
C GLU A 226 15.51 -2.21 -17.89
N SER A 227 14.74 -2.11 -18.99
CA SER A 227 13.32 -2.50 -19.02
C SER A 227 13.13 -3.98 -18.67
N ARG A 228 13.98 -4.85 -19.24
CA ARG A 228 13.91 -6.29 -18.94
C ARG A 228 14.31 -6.60 -17.50
N THR A 229 15.35 -5.95 -17.01
CA THR A 229 15.80 -6.03 -15.61
C THR A 229 14.71 -5.59 -14.66
N HIS A 230 14.03 -4.47 -14.95
CA HIS A 230 12.89 -3.98 -14.19
C HIS A 230 11.74 -5.00 -14.14
N ASN A 231 11.37 -5.58 -15.28
CA ASN A 231 10.33 -6.61 -15.35
C ASN A 231 10.66 -7.86 -14.52
N ILE A 232 11.91 -8.33 -14.60
CA ILE A 232 12.38 -9.47 -13.81
C ILE A 232 12.31 -9.14 -12.32
N GLN A 233 12.77 -7.95 -11.91
CA GLN A 233 12.70 -7.49 -10.52
C GLN A 233 11.26 -7.44 -10.03
N LEU A 234 10.35 -6.83 -10.79
CA LEU A 234 8.95 -6.69 -10.41
C LEU A 234 8.26 -8.05 -10.23
N ALA A 235 8.50 -9.00 -11.14
CA ALA A 235 7.96 -10.34 -11.01
C ALA A 235 8.60 -11.12 -9.84
N SER A 236 9.92 -10.94 -9.63
CA SER A 236 10.68 -11.49 -8.51
C SER A 236 10.13 -11.00 -7.17
N ASP A 237 9.87 -9.70 -7.04
CA ASP A 237 9.34 -9.10 -5.81
C ASP A 237 7.94 -9.61 -5.48
N LYS A 238 7.11 -9.86 -6.51
CA LYS A 238 5.76 -10.39 -6.31
C LYS A 238 5.74 -11.83 -5.80
N ILE A 239 6.67 -12.68 -6.23
CA ILE A 239 6.77 -14.05 -5.73
C ILE A 239 7.52 -14.16 -4.42
N ASN A 240 8.36 -13.16 -4.10
CA ASN A 240 9.13 -13.12 -2.87
C ASN A 240 8.21 -13.04 -1.65
N GLY A 241 8.48 -13.83 -0.62
CA GLY A 241 7.66 -13.84 0.58
C GLY A 241 6.43 -14.75 0.50
N THR A 242 6.21 -15.46 -0.60
CA THR A 242 5.05 -16.35 -0.75
C THR A 242 5.18 -17.56 0.18
N LEU A 243 4.20 -17.69 1.08
CA LEU A 243 4.05 -18.87 1.96
C LEU A 243 3.04 -19.84 1.35
N ILE A 244 3.46 -21.09 1.17
CA ILE A 244 2.63 -22.14 0.60
C ILE A 244 2.38 -23.22 1.65
N LYS A 245 1.13 -23.32 2.10
CA LYS A 245 0.70 -24.27 3.14
C LYS A 245 0.79 -25.73 2.64
N PRO A 246 0.79 -26.70 3.55
CA PRO A 246 0.72 -28.12 3.20
C PRO A 246 -0.41 -28.42 2.21
N GLY A 247 -0.11 -29.12 1.13
CA GLY A 247 -1.05 -29.51 0.08
C GLY A 247 -1.54 -28.38 -0.83
N ALA A 248 -1.21 -27.10 -0.52
CA ALA A 248 -1.62 -25.96 -1.35
C ALA A 248 -0.83 -25.93 -2.68
N VAL A 249 -1.46 -25.32 -3.68
CA VAL A 249 -0.88 -25.11 -5.01
C VAL A 249 -0.42 -23.68 -5.14
N PHE A 250 0.81 -23.47 -5.57
CA PHE A 250 1.32 -22.21 -6.08
C PHE A 250 0.92 -22.05 -7.55
N SER A 251 0.39 -20.92 -7.93
CA SER A 251 0.18 -20.48 -9.31
C SER A 251 1.01 -19.22 -9.56
N PHE A 252 1.86 -19.28 -10.55
CA PHE A 252 2.70 -18.13 -10.92
C PHE A 252 1.84 -16.95 -11.37
N ASN A 253 0.81 -17.22 -12.17
CA ASN A 253 -0.09 -16.19 -12.65
C ASN A 253 -0.89 -15.55 -11.52
N ASP A 254 -1.44 -16.33 -10.59
CA ASP A 254 -2.21 -15.78 -9.46
C ASP A 254 -1.36 -14.86 -8.57
N VAL A 255 -0.08 -15.20 -8.37
CA VAL A 255 0.83 -14.42 -7.52
C VAL A 255 1.37 -13.19 -8.24
N VAL A 256 1.80 -13.33 -9.49
CA VAL A 256 2.42 -12.24 -10.26
C VAL A 256 1.36 -11.28 -10.83
N GLY A 257 0.18 -11.79 -11.17
CA GLY A 257 -0.91 -11.01 -11.77
C GLY A 257 -0.71 -10.72 -13.26
N GLU A 258 -1.59 -9.92 -13.82
CA GLU A 258 -1.54 -9.48 -15.21
C GLU A 258 -0.33 -8.56 -15.46
N ARG A 259 0.27 -8.70 -16.66
CA ARG A 259 1.46 -7.94 -17.08
C ARG A 259 1.01 -6.82 -17.98
N THR A 260 0.71 -5.67 -17.38
CA THR A 260 0.30 -4.45 -18.08
C THR A 260 1.19 -3.28 -17.70
N ALA A 261 1.16 -2.20 -18.48
CA ALA A 261 1.85 -0.96 -18.14
C ALA A 261 1.33 -0.35 -16.84
N GLU A 262 0.01 -0.47 -16.57
CA GLU A 262 -0.62 0.00 -15.34
C GLU A 262 -0.14 -0.79 -14.10
N ALA A 263 0.22 -2.08 -14.31
CA ALA A 263 0.84 -2.91 -13.28
C ALA A 263 2.34 -2.65 -13.11
N GLY A 264 2.90 -1.71 -13.88
CA GLY A 264 4.28 -1.26 -13.79
C GLY A 264 5.25 -2.02 -14.69
N TYR A 265 4.80 -2.84 -15.64
CA TYR A 265 5.68 -3.57 -16.56
C TYR A 265 6.05 -2.72 -17.77
N ASP A 266 7.33 -2.80 -18.16
CA ASP A 266 7.89 -2.11 -19.30
C ASP A 266 7.86 -2.96 -20.58
N ASP A 267 7.94 -2.28 -21.73
CA ASP A 267 8.24 -2.90 -23.01
C ASP A 267 9.68 -3.42 -23.03
N ALA A 268 9.83 -4.73 -23.26
CA ALA A 268 11.12 -5.38 -23.41
C ALA A 268 11.01 -6.50 -24.48
N PRO A 269 12.12 -7.00 -25.04
CA PRO A 269 12.06 -8.05 -26.03
C PRO A 269 11.34 -9.30 -25.52
N VAL A 270 10.28 -9.70 -26.23
CA VAL A 270 9.54 -10.95 -26.05
C VAL A 270 9.68 -11.81 -27.30
N MET A 271 9.64 -13.15 -27.14
CA MET A 271 9.64 -14.05 -28.27
C MET A 271 8.19 -14.32 -28.69
N ILE A 272 7.84 -13.95 -29.94
CA ILE A 272 6.56 -14.24 -30.56
C ILE A 272 6.84 -14.84 -31.94
N ASP A 273 6.34 -16.06 -32.21
CA ASP A 273 6.51 -16.79 -33.47
C ASP A 273 7.98 -16.83 -33.95
N GLY A 274 8.90 -17.15 -33.05
CA GLY A 274 10.33 -17.24 -33.35
C GLY A 274 11.03 -15.89 -33.60
N LYS A 275 10.39 -14.76 -33.31
CA LYS A 275 10.97 -13.41 -33.48
C LYS A 275 10.97 -12.63 -32.18
N LEU A 276 12.09 -11.97 -31.92
CA LEU A 276 12.16 -10.98 -30.85
C LEU A 276 11.43 -9.71 -31.28
N VAL A 277 10.33 -9.41 -30.61
CA VAL A 277 9.55 -8.19 -30.83
C VAL A 277 9.41 -7.44 -29.48
N PRO A 278 9.29 -6.11 -29.51
CA PRO A 278 8.94 -5.37 -28.32
C PRO A 278 7.57 -5.80 -27.78
N GLY A 279 7.47 -6.05 -26.49
CA GLY A 279 6.21 -6.40 -25.84
C GLY A 279 6.30 -6.26 -24.33
N ILE A 280 5.16 -5.98 -23.70
CA ILE A 280 5.09 -5.75 -22.25
C ILE A 280 5.46 -7.03 -21.49
N GLY A 281 6.36 -6.91 -20.48
CA GLY A 281 6.70 -8.00 -19.59
C GLY A 281 7.79 -8.94 -20.10
N GLY A 282 8.61 -8.53 -21.08
CA GLY A 282 9.79 -9.31 -21.47
C GLY A 282 10.70 -9.58 -20.27
N GLY A 283 11.09 -10.87 -20.10
CA GLY A 283 11.89 -11.35 -18.96
C GLY A 283 11.13 -12.17 -17.92
N ILE A 284 9.81 -12.12 -17.86
CA ILE A 284 8.98 -12.80 -16.84
C ILE A 284 9.08 -14.32 -16.94
N CYS A 285 9.15 -14.90 -18.17
CA CYS A 285 9.36 -16.33 -18.37
C CYS A 285 10.70 -16.83 -17.81
N GLN A 286 11.69 -15.95 -17.62
CA GLN A 286 12.91 -16.33 -16.92
C GLN A 286 12.65 -16.54 -15.43
N VAL A 287 11.82 -15.71 -14.81
CA VAL A 287 11.43 -15.88 -13.40
C VAL A 287 10.65 -17.18 -13.22
N SER A 288 9.69 -17.48 -14.11
CA SER A 288 8.93 -18.75 -14.04
C SER A 288 9.81 -19.98 -14.30
N SER A 289 10.78 -19.89 -15.19
CA SER A 289 11.74 -20.99 -15.44
C SER A 289 12.69 -21.19 -14.26
N THR A 290 13.09 -20.11 -13.59
CA THR A 290 13.95 -20.18 -12.40
C THR A 290 13.22 -20.84 -11.24
N ILE A 291 11.97 -20.44 -10.95
CA ILE A 291 11.20 -21.07 -9.88
C ILE A 291 10.79 -22.51 -10.23
N PHE A 292 10.54 -22.83 -11.52
CA PHE A 292 10.31 -24.21 -11.94
C PHE A 292 11.48 -25.12 -11.58
N ASN A 293 12.71 -24.69 -11.85
CA ASN A 293 13.90 -25.48 -11.51
C ASN A 293 14.10 -25.58 -10.00
N THR A 294 13.83 -24.49 -9.26
CA THR A 294 13.87 -24.54 -7.80
C THR A 294 12.83 -25.53 -7.26
N ALA A 295 11.63 -25.54 -7.83
CA ALA A 295 10.56 -26.47 -7.46
C ALA A 295 10.92 -27.92 -7.79
N LEU A 296 11.58 -28.17 -8.94
CA LEU A 296 12.09 -29.50 -9.26
C LEU A 296 13.09 -29.98 -8.22
N LEU A 297 14.09 -29.15 -7.90
CA LEU A 297 15.19 -29.49 -6.99
C LEU A 297 14.74 -29.60 -5.52
N SER A 298 13.68 -28.92 -5.13
CA SER A 298 13.12 -28.98 -3.78
C SER A 298 12.07 -30.08 -3.61
N GLY A 299 11.81 -30.89 -4.61
CA GLY A 299 10.87 -32.03 -4.52
C GLY A 299 9.40 -31.64 -4.60
N MET A 300 9.06 -30.44 -5.12
CA MET A 300 7.67 -30.03 -5.30
C MET A 300 6.95 -30.87 -6.35
N ASN A 301 5.65 -31.10 -6.17
CA ASN A 301 4.84 -31.79 -7.19
C ASN A 301 4.43 -30.76 -8.26
N ILE A 302 4.99 -30.92 -9.48
CA ILE A 302 4.63 -30.05 -10.61
C ILE A 302 3.20 -30.37 -11.05
N VAL A 303 2.36 -29.35 -11.17
CA VAL A 303 0.94 -29.45 -11.53
C VAL A 303 0.71 -29.01 -12.97
N GLU A 304 1.37 -27.91 -13.38
CA GLU A 304 1.25 -27.34 -14.73
C GLU A 304 2.59 -26.75 -15.15
N ARG A 305 3.04 -27.10 -16.34
CA ARG A 305 4.23 -26.49 -16.97
C ARG A 305 4.17 -26.69 -18.48
N THR A 306 4.43 -25.62 -19.21
CA THR A 306 4.53 -25.63 -20.67
C THR A 306 5.92 -25.13 -21.08
N PRO A 307 6.64 -25.83 -22.01
CA PRO A 307 7.89 -25.34 -22.57
C PRO A 307 7.63 -24.14 -23.49
N HIS A 308 8.69 -23.39 -23.82
CA HIS A 308 8.61 -22.38 -24.87
C HIS A 308 8.44 -23.02 -26.25
N PHE A 309 8.03 -22.19 -27.20
CA PHE A 309 7.97 -22.56 -28.60
C PHE A 309 9.37 -22.94 -29.15
N GLU A 310 10.41 -22.24 -28.71
CA GLU A 310 11.82 -22.48 -29.04
C GLU A 310 12.69 -22.52 -27.79
N PRO A 311 13.87 -23.15 -27.81
CA PRO A 311 14.81 -23.09 -26.70
C PRO A 311 15.23 -21.66 -26.37
N VAL A 312 15.24 -21.33 -25.09
CA VAL A 312 15.62 -20.00 -24.60
C VAL A 312 17.07 -19.99 -24.12
N GLY A 313 17.74 -18.82 -24.25
CA GLY A 313 19.18 -18.72 -24.01
C GLY A 313 19.61 -18.69 -22.55
N TYR A 314 18.71 -18.44 -21.60
CA TYR A 314 19.05 -18.30 -20.18
C TYR A 314 18.98 -19.61 -19.39
N ILE A 315 18.55 -20.70 -20.01
CA ILE A 315 18.46 -22.03 -19.38
C ILE A 315 18.62 -23.16 -20.38
N GLN A 316 19.04 -24.32 -19.91
CA GLN A 316 19.13 -25.53 -20.73
C GLN A 316 17.73 -25.90 -21.27
N ALA A 317 17.67 -26.26 -22.55
CA ALA A 317 16.46 -26.78 -23.17
C ALA A 317 15.90 -27.97 -22.36
N GLY A 318 14.57 -28.03 -22.25
CA GLY A 318 13.86 -28.99 -21.40
C GLY A 318 13.63 -28.53 -19.97
N ARG A 319 14.26 -27.44 -19.54
CA ARG A 319 14.18 -26.91 -18.16
C ARG A 319 13.53 -25.53 -18.05
N ASP A 320 12.91 -25.07 -19.09
CA ASP A 320 12.17 -23.82 -19.15
C ASP A 320 10.69 -24.00 -18.78
N ALA A 321 10.04 -22.92 -18.43
CA ALA A 321 8.60 -22.86 -18.16
C ALA A 321 8.03 -21.54 -18.67
N THR A 322 7.14 -21.60 -19.67
CA THR A 322 6.45 -20.46 -20.26
C THR A 322 5.23 -20.11 -19.44
N VAL A 323 4.99 -18.80 -19.30
CA VAL A 323 3.77 -18.27 -18.70
C VAL A 323 3.18 -17.15 -19.57
N ALA A 324 1.86 -17.19 -19.71
CA ALA A 324 1.07 -16.14 -20.38
C ALA A 324 -0.23 -15.95 -19.63
N TRP A 325 -0.54 -14.69 -19.24
CA TRP A 325 -1.73 -14.40 -18.46
C TRP A 325 -3.01 -14.87 -19.15
N GLY A 326 -3.81 -15.64 -18.43
CA GLY A 326 -5.07 -16.19 -18.92
C GLY A 326 -4.95 -17.40 -19.85
N TYR A 327 -3.72 -17.85 -20.19
CA TYR A 327 -3.51 -18.96 -21.16
C TYR A 327 -2.57 -20.04 -20.65
N LEU A 328 -1.37 -19.70 -20.20
CA LEU A 328 -0.34 -20.62 -19.75
C LEU A 328 0.13 -20.25 -18.36
N ASP A 329 0.19 -21.24 -17.47
CA ASP A 329 0.64 -21.03 -16.11
C ASP A 329 1.74 -22.00 -15.71
N PHE A 330 2.50 -21.63 -14.69
CA PHE A 330 3.37 -22.54 -13.98
C PHE A 330 2.81 -22.78 -12.58
N LYS A 331 2.50 -24.05 -12.28
CA LYS A 331 1.92 -24.45 -11.01
C LYS A 331 2.65 -25.62 -10.39
N PHE A 332 2.83 -25.57 -9.08
CA PHE A 332 3.31 -26.71 -8.31
C PHE A 332 2.57 -26.80 -6.97
N ARG A 333 2.53 -28.01 -6.39
CA ARG A 333 1.92 -28.28 -5.09
C ARG A 333 3.01 -28.54 -4.07
N ASN A 334 2.84 -28.00 -2.85
CA ASN A 334 3.64 -28.38 -1.70
C ASN A 334 3.23 -29.80 -1.22
N PRO A 335 4.09 -30.82 -1.38
CA PRO A 335 3.78 -32.18 -0.96
C PRO A 335 4.05 -32.44 0.53
N TYR A 336 4.68 -31.50 1.23
CA TYR A 336 5.16 -31.67 2.58
C TYR A 336 4.06 -31.41 3.64
N GLN A 337 4.35 -31.86 4.87
CA GLN A 337 3.44 -31.64 6.01
C GLN A 337 3.59 -30.26 6.64
N GLN A 338 4.66 -29.54 6.28
CA GLN A 338 4.92 -28.18 6.74
C GLN A 338 4.77 -27.19 5.57
N SER A 339 4.56 -25.93 5.91
CA SER A 339 4.59 -24.86 4.90
C SER A 339 5.98 -24.74 4.27
N ILE A 340 6.03 -24.19 3.08
CA ILE A 340 7.28 -23.77 2.43
C ILE A 340 7.19 -22.26 2.13
N TYR A 341 8.34 -21.63 2.04
CA TYR A 341 8.47 -20.20 1.78
C TYR A 341 9.35 -19.96 0.58
N ILE A 342 8.89 -19.10 -0.34
CA ILE A 342 9.67 -18.69 -1.52
C ILE A 342 10.43 -17.43 -1.16
N LEU A 343 11.75 -17.48 -1.28
CA LEU A 343 12.62 -16.31 -1.21
C LEU A 343 13.23 -16.07 -2.58
N SER A 344 13.05 -14.88 -3.14
CA SER A 344 13.61 -14.45 -4.40
C SER A 344 14.59 -13.32 -4.18
N VAL A 345 15.81 -13.47 -4.72
CA VAL A 345 16.90 -12.50 -4.57
C VAL A 345 17.48 -12.19 -5.94
N MET A 346 17.57 -10.91 -6.25
CA MET A 346 18.21 -10.44 -7.47
C MET A 346 19.49 -9.67 -7.14
N ASN A 347 20.59 -10.03 -7.78
CA ASN A 347 21.88 -9.40 -7.54
C ASN A 347 22.72 -9.32 -8.82
N HIS A 348 23.04 -8.11 -9.28
CA HIS A 348 23.97 -7.82 -10.38
C HIS A 348 23.80 -8.71 -11.64
N GLY A 349 22.55 -8.88 -12.11
CA GLY A 349 22.28 -9.68 -13.31
C GLY A 349 22.04 -11.16 -13.06
N THR A 350 21.98 -11.60 -11.81
CA THR A 350 21.62 -12.95 -11.41
C THR A 350 20.32 -12.96 -10.61
N LEU A 351 19.36 -13.75 -11.02
CA LEU A 351 18.15 -14.07 -10.27
C LEU A 351 18.33 -15.40 -9.56
N THR A 352 18.22 -15.43 -8.25
CA THR A 352 18.26 -16.66 -7.44
C THR A 352 16.95 -16.82 -6.68
N ILE A 353 16.31 -17.98 -6.83
CA ILE A 353 15.10 -18.33 -6.08
C ILE A 353 15.42 -19.50 -5.15
N TYR A 354 15.00 -19.35 -3.89
CA TYR A 354 15.11 -20.38 -2.85
C TYR A 354 13.71 -20.88 -2.49
N ILE A 355 13.59 -22.16 -2.23
CA ILE A 355 12.47 -22.74 -1.50
C ILE A 355 12.99 -23.17 -0.14
N ILE A 356 12.41 -22.57 0.91
CA ILE A 356 12.80 -22.77 2.30
C ILE A 356 11.71 -23.60 2.99
N GLY A 357 12.09 -24.59 3.76
CA GLY A 357 11.21 -25.47 4.50
C GLY A 357 11.87 -25.96 5.79
N THR A 358 11.53 -27.17 6.22
CA THR A 358 12.15 -27.81 7.36
C THR A 358 13.22 -28.81 6.95
N ALA A 359 14.15 -29.11 7.85
CA ALA A 359 15.19 -30.10 7.58
C ALA A 359 14.62 -31.52 7.33
N GLN A 360 13.44 -31.82 7.88
CA GLN A 360 12.76 -33.11 7.72
C GLN A 360 12.20 -33.28 6.30
N ASP A 361 11.79 -32.18 5.67
CA ASP A 361 11.20 -32.15 4.33
C ASP A 361 12.26 -32.16 3.23
N LYS A 362 13.53 -31.90 3.58
CA LYS A 362 14.60 -31.79 2.59
C LYS A 362 14.89 -33.13 1.96
N PRO A 363 14.77 -33.28 0.60
CA PRO A 363 15.22 -34.50 -0.10
C PRO A 363 16.71 -34.76 0.16
N LYS A 364 17.10 -36.03 0.32
CA LYS A 364 18.50 -36.39 0.44
C LYS A 364 19.26 -36.07 -0.84
N ASN A 365 18.63 -36.38 -1.98
CA ASN A 365 19.18 -36.12 -3.30
C ASN A 365 18.04 -35.90 -4.30
N VAL A 366 18.23 -34.98 -5.22
CA VAL A 366 17.39 -34.77 -6.40
C VAL A 366 18.33 -34.74 -7.60
N SER A 367 18.19 -35.72 -8.50
CA SER A 367 18.90 -35.72 -9.78
C SER A 367 17.95 -35.33 -10.91
N ILE A 368 18.44 -34.46 -11.79
CA ILE A 368 17.74 -34.02 -12.99
C ILE A 368 18.63 -34.36 -14.19
N SER A 369 18.07 -35.05 -15.19
CA SER A 369 18.73 -35.33 -16.46
C SER A 369 17.81 -34.99 -17.61
N VAL A 370 18.37 -34.54 -18.72
CA VAL A 370 17.65 -34.32 -19.98
C VAL A 370 18.10 -35.38 -20.97
N GLY A 371 17.13 -36.07 -21.52
CA GLY A 371 17.37 -37.21 -22.45
C GLY A 371 16.33 -37.28 -23.55
N ASP A 372 16.36 -38.38 -24.31
CA ASP A 372 15.43 -38.71 -25.40
C ASP A 372 15.31 -37.58 -26.45
N ARG A 373 16.44 -36.93 -26.73
CA ARG A 373 16.49 -35.86 -27.71
C ARG A 373 16.32 -36.40 -29.13
N SER A 374 15.32 -35.87 -29.85
CA SER A 374 15.15 -36.10 -31.28
C SER A 374 14.83 -34.77 -31.99
N GLU A 375 15.17 -34.71 -33.29
CA GLU A 375 14.95 -33.54 -34.12
C GLU A 375 13.61 -33.68 -34.86
N ILE A 376 12.90 -32.52 -34.95
CA ILE A 376 11.73 -32.35 -35.80
C ILE A 376 12.21 -31.63 -37.06
N PRO A 377 12.16 -32.25 -38.26
CA PRO A 377 12.63 -31.58 -39.48
C PRO A 377 11.83 -30.31 -39.79
N ASN A 378 12.51 -29.22 -40.17
CA ASN A 378 11.91 -28.04 -40.74
C ASN A 378 11.76 -28.19 -42.26
N LYS A 379 10.91 -27.36 -42.87
CA LYS A 379 10.66 -27.33 -44.31
C LYS A 379 11.38 -26.14 -44.94
N THR A 380 11.61 -26.21 -46.27
CA THR A 380 11.99 -25.06 -47.08
C THR A 380 10.79 -24.62 -47.90
N ILE A 381 10.33 -23.39 -47.67
CA ILE A 381 9.20 -22.80 -48.38
C ILE A 381 9.75 -21.75 -49.38
N THR A 382 9.46 -21.92 -50.67
CA THR A 382 9.81 -20.89 -51.66
C THR A 382 8.58 -20.04 -51.95
N ARG A 383 8.74 -18.71 -51.90
CA ARG A 383 7.73 -17.68 -52.25
C ARG A 383 8.28 -16.80 -53.34
N VAL A 384 7.42 -16.22 -54.13
CA VAL A 384 7.77 -15.19 -55.13
C VAL A 384 7.24 -13.86 -54.73
N ASP A 385 8.09 -12.84 -54.65
CA ASP A 385 7.74 -11.48 -54.38
C ASP A 385 8.24 -10.55 -55.52
N PRO A 386 7.34 -10.00 -56.35
CA PRO A 386 7.73 -9.15 -57.48
C PRO A 386 8.41 -7.86 -57.07
N SER A 387 8.30 -7.45 -55.80
CA SER A 387 8.93 -6.21 -55.31
C SER A 387 10.43 -6.38 -55.02
N LEU A 388 10.89 -7.63 -54.84
CA LEU A 388 12.29 -7.93 -54.58
C LEU A 388 13.16 -7.81 -55.84
N LYS A 389 14.37 -7.34 -55.67
CA LYS A 389 15.41 -7.31 -56.70
C LYS A 389 16.36 -8.48 -56.63
N GLU A 390 16.51 -9.04 -55.45
CA GLU A 390 17.44 -10.16 -55.17
C GLU A 390 16.72 -11.18 -54.29
N LYS A 391 17.27 -12.41 -54.31
CA LYS A 391 16.79 -13.52 -53.44
C LYS A 391 17.02 -13.17 -51.98
N GLU A 392 15.98 -13.27 -51.15
CA GLU A 392 16.06 -13.22 -49.71
C GLU A 392 15.91 -14.62 -49.12
N VAL A 393 16.71 -14.93 -48.10
CA VAL A 393 16.63 -16.19 -47.38
C VAL A 393 16.46 -15.88 -45.89
N GLN A 394 15.35 -16.29 -45.33
CA GLN A 394 15.16 -16.36 -43.91
C GLN A 394 15.45 -17.81 -43.48
N GLU A 395 16.63 -18.03 -42.89
CA GLU A 395 17.04 -19.35 -42.41
C GLU A 395 16.12 -19.80 -41.27
N GLY A 396 15.65 -21.04 -41.37
CA GLY A 396 14.93 -21.73 -40.32
C GLY A 396 15.85 -22.69 -39.55
N HIS A 397 15.29 -23.39 -38.60
CA HIS A 397 16.01 -24.44 -37.88
C HIS A 397 15.09 -25.62 -37.55
N VAL A 398 15.69 -26.77 -37.26
CA VAL A 398 14.98 -27.96 -36.82
C VAL A 398 14.35 -27.74 -35.42
N GLY A 399 13.17 -28.28 -35.21
CA GLY A 399 12.57 -28.41 -33.90
C GLY A 399 13.22 -29.53 -33.08
N LEU A 400 12.89 -29.61 -31.80
CA LEU A 400 13.43 -30.58 -30.86
C LEU A 400 12.34 -31.17 -29.99
N THR A 401 12.39 -32.50 -29.76
CA THR A 401 11.68 -33.12 -28.63
C THR A 401 12.69 -33.64 -27.63
N MET A 402 12.36 -33.59 -26.36
CA MET A 402 13.18 -34.13 -25.29
C MET A 402 12.38 -34.38 -24.04
N ASN A 403 12.87 -35.23 -23.14
CA ASN A 403 12.33 -35.46 -21.82
C ASN A 403 13.31 -35.00 -20.74
N THR A 404 12.76 -34.27 -19.75
CA THR A 404 13.47 -33.96 -18.49
C THR A 404 13.02 -34.96 -17.45
N TYR A 405 13.96 -35.77 -16.96
CA TYR A 405 13.72 -36.74 -15.90
C TYR A 405 14.18 -36.20 -14.57
N ARG A 406 13.33 -36.34 -13.53
CA ARG A 406 13.66 -36.05 -12.16
C ARG A 406 13.54 -37.32 -11.32
N THR A 407 14.57 -37.61 -10.54
CA THR A 407 14.56 -38.69 -9.55
C THR A 407 14.81 -38.10 -8.18
N ILE A 408 13.87 -38.30 -7.24
CA ILE A 408 13.96 -37.85 -5.85
C ILE A 408 14.26 -39.01 -4.95
N THR A 409 15.24 -38.87 -4.06
CA THR A 409 15.64 -39.87 -3.09
C THR A 409 15.48 -39.29 -1.66
N TYR A 410 14.73 -39.99 -0.85
CA TYR A 410 14.67 -39.77 0.59
C TYR A 410 15.35 -40.95 1.29
N GLY A 411 16.35 -40.69 2.11
CA GLY A 411 17.14 -41.74 2.74
C GLY A 411 18.00 -42.51 1.71
N ASN A 412 17.92 -43.85 1.65
CA ASN A 412 18.69 -44.68 0.74
C ASN A 412 17.88 -45.24 -0.45
N TRP A 413 16.59 -44.84 -0.55
CA TRP A 413 15.67 -45.41 -1.54
C TRP A 413 15.18 -44.32 -2.47
N VAL A 414 15.02 -44.63 -3.75
CA VAL A 414 14.30 -43.77 -4.70
C VAL A 414 12.83 -43.83 -4.35
N THR A 415 12.22 -42.67 -4.16
CA THR A 415 10.81 -42.53 -3.77
C THR A 415 9.93 -42.04 -4.90
N GLN A 416 10.50 -41.29 -5.87
CA GLN A 416 9.72 -40.67 -6.94
C GLN A 416 10.59 -40.48 -8.18
N THR A 417 10.02 -40.78 -9.36
CA THR A 417 10.60 -40.44 -10.67
C THR A 417 9.52 -39.81 -11.51
N ASP A 418 9.78 -38.61 -12.04
CA ASP A 418 8.90 -37.88 -12.93
C ASP A 418 9.59 -37.65 -14.28
N SER A 419 8.79 -37.51 -15.34
CA SER A 419 9.26 -37.03 -16.63
C SER A 419 8.42 -35.85 -17.13
N PHE A 420 9.10 -34.91 -17.76
CA PHE A 420 8.50 -33.71 -18.33
C PHE A 420 8.92 -33.58 -19.78
N GLU A 421 7.96 -33.79 -20.68
CA GLU A 421 8.19 -33.66 -22.11
C GLU A 421 8.33 -32.19 -22.50
N SER A 422 9.23 -31.91 -23.45
CA SER A 422 9.38 -30.60 -24.08
C SER A 422 9.43 -30.80 -25.58
N VAL A 423 8.56 -30.09 -26.27
CA VAL A 423 8.50 -30.01 -27.73
C VAL A 423 8.77 -28.56 -28.12
N TYR A 424 9.84 -28.36 -28.89
CA TYR A 424 10.19 -27.09 -29.49
C TYR A 424 9.91 -27.20 -30.98
N ASP A 425 9.08 -26.30 -31.52
CA ASP A 425 8.63 -26.37 -32.88
C ASP A 425 9.76 -26.03 -33.88
N PRO A 426 9.78 -26.65 -35.09
CA PRO A 426 10.70 -26.25 -36.14
C PRO A 426 10.30 -24.90 -36.74
N VAL A 427 11.29 -24.11 -37.13
CA VAL A 427 11.10 -22.88 -37.90
C VAL A 427 11.47 -23.14 -39.34
N ASP A 428 10.53 -22.96 -40.27
CA ASP A 428 10.75 -23.22 -41.68
C ASP A 428 11.70 -22.21 -42.31
N THR A 429 12.59 -22.67 -43.22
CA THR A 429 13.40 -21.78 -44.05
C THR A 429 12.52 -21.17 -45.14
N ILE A 430 12.45 -19.85 -45.23
CA ILE A 430 11.70 -19.15 -46.25
C ILE A 430 12.66 -18.53 -47.25
N ILE A 431 12.53 -18.95 -48.53
CA ILE A 431 13.28 -18.45 -49.66
C ILE A 431 12.32 -17.56 -50.48
N THR A 432 12.52 -16.26 -50.47
CA THR A 432 11.73 -15.33 -51.31
C THR A 432 12.52 -14.95 -52.54
N MET A 433 12.00 -15.31 -53.73
CA MET A 433 12.60 -15.07 -55.03
C MET A 433 11.97 -13.87 -55.70
N PRO A 434 12.76 -13.03 -56.42
CA PRO A 434 12.18 -12.02 -57.32
C PRO A 434 11.41 -12.67 -58.46
N SER A 435 10.42 -12.02 -59.05
CA SER A 435 9.74 -12.54 -60.23
C SER A 435 10.71 -12.60 -61.44
N GLU A 436 10.61 -13.63 -62.30
CA GLU A 436 11.48 -13.85 -63.44
C GLU A 436 11.55 -12.70 -64.47
N GLY A 437 10.93 -11.56 -64.23
CA GLY A 437 10.92 -10.37 -65.11
C GLY A 437 11.84 -9.22 -64.68
N SER A 438 12.42 -9.24 -63.46
CA SER A 438 13.15 -8.06 -62.94
C SER A 438 14.65 -8.02 -63.30
N THR A 439 15.22 -9.14 -63.83
CA THR A 439 16.66 -9.26 -64.15
C THR A 439 17.08 -8.92 -65.56
N LYS A 440 16.17 -8.42 -66.45
CA LYS A 440 16.52 -8.03 -67.80
C LYS A 440 16.36 -6.54 -68.06
N LYS A 441 17.30 -5.70 -67.57
CA LYS A 441 17.60 -4.38 -68.19
C LYS A 441 18.88 -3.77 -67.62
N SER A 442 20.03 -4.32 -67.97
CA SER A 442 21.28 -3.56 -67.92
C SER A 442 22.38 -4.08 -68.82
N ASP A 443 22.05 -4.52 -70.07
CA ASP A 443 23.07 -4.64 -71.10
C ASP A 443 22.49 -4.26 -72.44
N LYS A 444 22.58 -2.94 -72.78
CA LYS A 444 22.77 -2.43 -74.14
C LYS A 444 22.85 -0.92 -74.13
N LYS A 445 24.05 -0.41 -74.04
CA LYS A 445 24.45 0.70 -74.88
C LYS A 445 25.97 0.79 -74.99
N LYS A 446 26.46 0.34 -76.12
CA LYS A 446 27.58 0.89 -76.89
C LYS A 446 27.00 1.43 -78.19
N PRO A 447 27.64 2.30 -78.90
CA PRO A 447 29.07 2.43 -79.08
C PRO A 447 29.70 3.66 -78.43
#